data_8b978146a941c295c7679740734bb6df
#
_entry.id   8b978146a941c295c7679740734bb6df
#
_cell.length_a   1.000
_cell.length_b   1.000
_cell.length_c   1.000
_cell.angle_alpha   90.00
_cell.angle_beta   90.00
_cell.angle_gamma   90.00
#
_symmetry.space_group_name_H-M   'P 1'
#
loop_
_entity.id
_entity.type
_entity.pdbx_description
1 polymer ?
#
loop_
_entity_poly.entity_id
_entity_poly.type
_entity_poly.pdbx_seq_one_letter_code
_entity_poly.pdbx_strand_id
1 'polypeptide(L)'
;MDFNDPALEHLVNKITIALQENNREEAARYMDIIIEEYPEVANILMNSIEFQTLMAENEEIAENETHALSDEDIIKPGNSMEIDEQRVIDDMNAMLDIEPSTAQEFIQKGTVLTITEQFEDALECFNNALELDPNNLSALISKGNTYELMENYEEASKVYDIVMEVEATDIYDLMSKGYVLENHQRFDDALKTYNKALKSDKNNSNILFLKGSCLIKLQKHKEAVQTLDECIERYSDNPYETIFELENAYHNKGVALHALEEDDEALEAFSLALGINPNYHYTYYEIGIIQETREKYESALKNYEKFLEFDNTDSEVVEAKERVEKLI
;
A
#
# COMPACT_ATOMS: atom_id res chain seq x y z
N MET A 1 -0.81 8.65 12.76
CA MET A 1 -0.29 7.27 12.75
C MET A 1 -1.15 6.50 11.78
N ASP A 2 -0.62 6.05 10.70
CA ASP A 2 -1.45 5.32 9.73
C ASP A 2 -1.38 3.84 10.10
N PHE A 3 -2.33 3.36 10.93
CA PHE A 3 -2.51 1.93 11.20
C PHE A 3 -2.98 1.16 9.95
N ASN A 4 -3.35 1.87 8.89
CA ASN A 4 -3.60 1.35 7.55
C ASN A 4 -2.35 1.43 6.66
N ASP A 5 -1.16 1.61 7.24
CA ASP A 5 0.08 1.44 6.49
C ASP A 5 0.25 -0.07 6.18
N PRO A 6 0.08 -0.50 4.92
CA PRO A 6 0.20 -1.90 4.56
C PRO A 6 1.58 -2.48 4.92
N ALA A 7 2.64 -1.65 4.95
CA ALA A 7 3.96 -2.06 5.34
C ALA A 7 4.03 -2.34 6.85
N LEU A 8 3.40 -1.49 7.66
CA LEU A 8 3.30 -1.71 9.11
C LEU A 8 2.48 -2.95 9.43
N GLU A 9 1.31 -3.12 8.80
CA GLU A 9 0.47 -4.31 8.95
C GLU A 9 1.25 -5.58 8.56
N HIS A 10 1.98 -5.52 7.45
CA HIS A 10 2.82 -6.62 7.01
C HIS A 10 3.92 -6.96 8.03
N LEU A 11 4.61 -5.96 8.60
CA LEU A 11 5.63 -6.15 9.62
C LEU A 11 5.05 -6.75 10.90
N VAL A 12 3.90 -6.27 11.36
CA VAL A 12 3.21 -6.81 12.54
C VAL A 12 2.79 -8.26 12.30
N ASN A 13 2.24 -8.57 11.12
CA ASN A 13 1.92 -9.95 10.73
C ASN A 13 3.15 -10.86 10.70
N LYS A 14 4.28 -10.37 10.18
CA LYS A 14 5.55 -11.11 10.15
C LYS A 14 6.09 -11.40 11.55
N ILE A 15 6.02 -10.43 12.47
CA ILE A 15 6.38 -10.65 13.87
C ILE A 15 5.49 -11.73 14.48
N THR A 16 4.17 -11.63 14.27
CA THR A 16 3.21 -12.60 14.80
C THR A 16 3.48 -14.02 14.29
N ILE A 17 3.73 -14.17 12.97
CA ILE A 17 4.08 -15.45 12.37
C ILE A 17 5.40 -15.98 12.95
N ALA A 18 6.44 -15.16 13.01
CA ALA A 18 7.75 -15.55 13.52
C ALA A 18 7.68 -15.97 15.00
N LEU A 19 6.86 -15.30 15.81
CA LEU A 19 6.62 -15.68 17.20
C LEU A 19 5.82 -16.99 17.31
N GLN A 20 4.81 -17.22 16.47
CA GLN A 20 4.06 -18.48 16.41
C GLN A 20 4.93 -19.65 15.96
N GLU A 21 5.92 -19.40 15.09
CA GLU A 21 6.90 -20.39 14.63
C GLU A 21 8.09 -20.55 15.60
N ASN A 22 8.04 -19.89 16.76
CA ASN A 22 9.14 -19.82 17.75
C ASN A 22 10.47 -19.33 17.16
N ASN A 23 10.41 -18.51 16.10
CA ASN A 23 11.57 -17.92 15.45
C ASN A 23 11.85 -16.50 16.01
N ARG A 24 12.44 -16.47 17.22
CA ARG A 24 12.69 -15.22 17.95
C ARG A 24 13.68 -14.29 17.26
N GLU A 25 14.64 -14.83 16.53
CA GLU A 25 15.66 -14.05 15.83
C GLU A 25 15.00 -13.26 14.70
N GLU A 26 14.09 -13.89 13.99
CA GLU A 26 13.33 -13.26 12.93
C GLU A 26 12.30 -12.25 13.46
N ALA A 27 11.58 -12.60 14.54
CA ALA A 27 10.65 -11.67 15.19
C ALA A 27 11.36 -10.42 15.73
N ALA A 28 12.54 -10.58 16.35
CA ALA A 28 13.35 -9.46 16.83
C ALA A 28 13.80 -8.55 15.67
N ARG A 29 14.20 -9.14 14.56
CA ARG A 29 14.60 -8.40 13.35
C ARG A 29 13.48 -7.52 12.79
N TYR A 30 12.23 -8.05 12.72
CA TYR A 30 11.08 -7.26 12.29
C TYR A 30 10.70 -6.19 13.31
N MET A 31 10.87 -6.49 14.61
CA MET A 31 10.64 -5.49 15.66
C MET A 31 11.67 -4.36 15.60
N ASP A 32 12.93 -4.65 15.30
CA ASP A 32 13.96 -3.61 15.12
C ASP A 32 13.58 -2.65 13.99
N ILE A 33 13.02 -3.15 12.89
CA ILE A 33 12.51 -2.33 11.79
C ILE A 33 11.35 -1.44 12.27
N ILE A 34 10.40 -1.99 13.02
CA ILE A 34 9.28 -1.20 13.57
C ILE A 34 9.80 -0.15 14.57
N ILE A 35 10.82 -0.45 15.36
CA ILE A 35 11.42 0.51 16.30
C ILE A 35 12.08 1.66 15.53
N GLU A 36 12.76 1.39 14.44
CA GLU A 36 13.44 2.41 13.63
C GLU A 36 12.46 3.25 12.81
N GLU A 37 11.52 2.60 12.11
CA GLU A 37 10.63 3.25 11.14
C GLU A 37 9.32 3.77 11.75
N TYR A 38 8.82 3.09 12.79
CA TYR A 38 7.54 3.38 13.45
C TYR A 38 7.68 3.39 14.98
N PRO A 39 8.52 4.26 15.56
CA PRO A 39 8.88 4.20 16.99
C PRO A 39 7.68 4.32 17.95
N GLU A 40 6.63 5.02 17.54
CA GLU A 40 5.40 5.14 18.33
C GLU A 40 4.58 3.86 18.30
N VAL A 41 4.54 3.17 17.15
CA VAL A 41 3.87 1.86 17.01
C VAL A 41 4.64 0.79 17.76
N ALA A 42 5.97 0.80 17.69
CA ALA A 42 6.82 -0.09 18.48
C ALA A 42 6.49 0.03 19.97
N ASN A 43 6.33 1.25 20.48
CA ASN A 43 5.98 1.48 21.89
C ASN A 43 4.59 0.95 22.25
N ILE A 44 3.61 1.08 21.35
CA ILE A 44 2.26 0.53 21.55
C ILE A 44 2.30 -1.01 21.52
N LEU A 45 2.97 -1.60 20.53
CA LEU A 45 3.12 -3.06 20.41
C LEU A 45 3.83 -3.65 21.64
N MET A 46 4.96 -3.08 22.05
CA MET A 46 5.70 -3.55 23.23
C MET A 46 4.90 -3.43 24.54
N ASN A 47 3.98 -2.48 24.62
CA ASN A 47 3.12 -2.29 25.79
C ASN A 47 1.77 -3.00 25.67
N SER A 48 1.44 -3.62 24.53
CA SER A 48 0.21 -4.41 24.39
C SER A 48 0.29 -5.67 25.25
N ILE A 49 -0.80 -5.96 25.95
CA ILE A 49 -0.89 -7.15 26.84
C ILE A 49 -0.63 -8.42 26.04
N GLU A 50 -1.11 -8.48 24.79
CA GLU A 50 -0.94 -9.66 23.94
C GLU A 50 0.49 -9.85 23.46
N PHE A 51 1.18 -8.80 23.06
CA PHE A 51 2.59 -8.91 22.70
C PHE A 51 3.41 -9.38 23.91
N GLN A 52 3.13 -8.83 25.09
CA GLN A 52 3.77 -9.28 26.33
C GLN A 52 3.37 -10.70 26.69
N THR A 53 2.10 -11.09 26.50
CA THR A 53 1.63 -12.46 26.74
C THR A 53 2.29 -13.43 25.75
N LEU A 54 2.34 -13.08 24.47
CA LEU A 54 2.97 -13.90 23.43
C LEU A 54 4.48 -14.06 23.66
N MET A 55 5.15 -13.01 24.15
CA MET A 55 6.56 -13.07 24.55
C MET A 55 6.75 -13.94 25.80
N ALA A 56 5.87 -13.84 26.80
CA ALA A 56 5.91 -14.63 28.03
C ALA A 56 5.61 -16.13 27.75
N GLU A 57 4.60 -16.43 26.94
CA GLU A 57 4.30 -17.83 26.52
C GLU A 57 5.48 -18.46 25.78
N ASN A 58 6.15 -17.69 24.92
CA ASN A 58 7.37 -18.15 24.25
C ASN A 58 8.56 -18.31 25.21
N GLU A 59 8.63 -17.57 26.33
CA GLU A 59 9.63 -17.78 27.38
C GLU A 59 9.35 -19.06 28.17
N GLU A 60 8.09 -19.31 28.51
CA GLU A 60 7.68 -20.52 29.24
C GLU A 60 7.84 -21.78 28.39
N ILE A 61 7.61 -21.73 27.07
CA ILE A 61 7.88 -22.82 26.13
C ILE A 61 9.39 -23.11 26.05
N ALA A 62 10.25 -22.09 26.00
CA ALA A 62 11.70 -22.25 25.94
C ALA A 62 12.29 -22.85 27.22
N GLU A 63 11.70 -22.61 28.39
CA GLU A 63 12.08 -23.26 29.66
C GLU A 63 11.58 -24.69 29.74
N ASN A 64 10.45 -25.04 29.09
CA ASN A 64 9.86 -26.36 29.08
C ASN A 64 10.43 -27.32 28.01
N GLU A 65 11.02 -26.80 26.92
CA GLU A 65 11.66 -27.61 25.86
C GLU A 65 12.98 -28.28 26.25
N THR A 66 13.47 -28.08 27.49
CA THR A 66 14.54 -28.90 28.06
C THR A 66 14.08 -30.28 28.55
N HIS A 67 12.78 -30.59 28.48
CA HIS A 67 12.22 -31.89 28.83
C HIS A 67 11.22 -32.41 27.79
N ALA A 68 11.75 -33.33 26.95
CA ALA A 68 11.07 -34.42 26.26
C ALA A 68 10.00 -34.11 25.20
N LEU A 69 10.40 -34.25 23.94
CA LEU A 69 9.55 -34.41 22.76
C LEU A 69 8.89 -35.79 22.70
N SER A 70 7.61 -35.84 22.42
CA SER A 70 6.91 -37.00 21.85
C SER A 70 6.12 -36.61 20.61
N ASP A 71 6.26 -37.41 19.56
CA ASP A 71 5.89 -37.21 18.16
C ASP A 71 4.37 -37.21 17.85
N GLU A 72 3.51 -36.39 18.41
CA GLU A 72 2.08 -36.45 18.06
C GLU A 72 1.32 -35.10 17.87
N ASP A 73 1.96 -33.95 17.80
CA ASP A 73 1.27 -32.71 17.54
C ASP A 73 1.68 -32.02 16.21
N ILE A 74 1.33 -32.67 15.08
CA ILE A 74 1.34 -32.02 13.77
C ILE A 74 0.07 -31.21 13.64
N ILE A 75 0.17 -29.89 13.86
CA ILE A 75 -0.91 -28.93 13.58
C ILE A 75 -1.06 -28.78 12.08
N LYS A 76 -2.27 -29.02 11.60
CA LYS A 76 -2.65 -28.89 10.18
C LYS A 76 -2.61 -27.44 9.74
N PRO A 77 -2.12 -27.11 8.51
CA PRO A 77 -2.19 -25.76 7.96
C PRO A 77 -3.65 -25.48 7.55
N GLY A 78 -4.23 -24.43 8.09
CA GLY A 78 -5.55 -23.97 7.69
C GLY A 78 -6.35 -23.26 8.77
N ASN A 79 -5.83 -22.16 9.30
CA ASN A 79 -6.67 -21.07 9.80
C ASN A 79 -6.06 -19.75 9.34
N SER A 80 -6.71 -19.11 8.37
CA SER A 80 -6.57 -17.68 8.17
C SER A 80 -6.94 -17.03 9.50
N MET A 81 -6.02 -16.27 10.07
CA MET A 81 -6.26 -15.47 11.26
C MET A 81 -7.40 -14.51 10.91
N GLU A 82 -8.60 -14.75 11.43
CA GLU A 82 -9.64 -13.76 11.43
C GLU A 82 -9.08 -12.60 12.27
N ILE A 83 -8.83 -11.46 11.62
CA ILE A 83 -8.58 -10.20 12.31
C ILE A 83 -9.76 -10.05 13.26
N ASP A 84 -9.50 -9.94 14.56
CA ASP A 84 -10.56 -9.68 15.53
C ASP A 84 -11.10 -8.26 15.27
N GLU A 85 -12.08 -8.19 14.37
CA GLU A 85 -12.73 -6.92 13.98
C GLU A 85 -13.18 -6.15 15.22
N GLN A 86 -13.61 -6.86 16.26
CA GLN A 86 -14.08 -6.23 17.50
C GLN A 86 -12.92 -5.52 18.22
N ARG A 87 -11.73 -6.08 18.18
CA ARG A 87 -10.54 -5.48 18.81
C ARG A 87 -10.09 -4.24 18.06
N VAL A 88 -10.07 -4.26 16.74
CA VAL A 88 -9.78 -3.05 15.94
C VAL A 88 -10.78 -1.95 16.27
N ILE A 89 -12.07 -2.30 16.43
CA ILE A 89 -13.12 -1.36 16.84
C ILE A 89 -12.87 -0.83 18.25
N ASP A 90 -12.45 -1.69 19.19
CA ASP A 90 -12.19 -1.28 20.58
C ASP A 90 -10.97 -0.34 20.67
N ASP A 91 -9.91 -0.60 19.91
CA ASP A 91 -8.73 0.26 19.81
C ASP A 91 -9.07 1.62 19.17
N MET A 92 -9.90 1.62 18.11
CA MET A 92 -10.42 2.85 17.51
C MET A 92 -11.26 3.65 18.52
N ASN A 93 -12.14 2.99 19.27
CA ASN A 93 -12.94 3.64 20.30
C ASN A 93 -12.07 4.22 21.43
N ALA A 94 -11.03 3.50 21.84
CA ALA A 94 -10.08 4.01 22.85
C ALA A 94 -9.36 5.28 22.36
N MET A 95 -9.03 5.37 21.06
CA MET A 95 -8.46 6.60 20.47
C MET A 95 -9.47 7.76 20.47
N LEU A 96 -10.76 7.49 20.29
CA LEU A 96 -11.80 8.51 20.32
C LEU A 96 -11.98 9.12 21.72
N ASP A 97 -11.69 8.37 22.79
CA ASP A 97 -11.79 8.82 24.19
C ASP A 97 -10.61 9.70 24.62
N ILE A 98 -9.52 9.76 23.85
CA ILE A 98 -8.37 10.62 24.16
C ILE A 98 -8.72 12.09 23.88
N GLU A 99 -8.39 13.00 24.82
CA GLU A 99 -8.40 14.44 24.57
C GLU A 99 -7.07 14.85 23.91
N PRO A 100 -7.05 15.16 22.59
CA PRO A 100 -5.82 15.49 21.89
C PRO A 100 -5.23 16.81 22.37
N SER A 101 -3.90 16.88 22.44
CA SER A 101 -3.12 18.05 22.84
C SER A 101 -2.05 18.47 21.84
N THR A 102 -1.73 17.59 20.89
CA THR A 102 -0.73 17.82 19.83
C THR A 102 -1.37 17.73 18.44
N ALA A 103 -0.74 18.34 17.45
CA ALA A 103 -1.22 18.24 16.07
C ALA A 103 -1.33 16.78 15.62
N GLN A 104 -0.37 15.94 16.00
CA GLN A 104 -0.36 14.51 15.65
C GLN A 104 -1.54 13.76 16.28
N GLU A 105 -1.84 13.99 17.57
CA GLU A 105 -2.99 13.37 18.23
C GLU A 105 -4.32 13.80 17.59
N PHE A 106 -4.45 15.07 17.22
CA PHE A 106 -5.61 15.55 16.47
C PHE A 106 -5.74 14.87 15.09
N ILE A 107 -4.63 14.69 14.37
CA ILE A 107 -4.65 13.99 13.07
C ILE A 107 -5.10 12.53 13.27
N GLN A 108 -4.55 11.83 14.25
CA GLN A 108 -4.91 10.44 14.54
C GLN A 108 -6.41 10.31 14.86
N LYS A 109 -6.92 11.14 15.77
CA LYS A 109 -8.34 11.14 16.12
C LYS A 109 -9.22 11.48 14.91
N GLY A 110 -8.84 12.49 14.13
CA GLY A 110 -9.55 12.86 12.90
C GLY A 110 -9.57 11.74 11.88
N THR A 111 -8.46 11.01 11.72
CA THR A 111 -8.40 9.85 10.81
C THR A 111 -9.35 8.73 11.23
N VAL A 112 -9.38 8.39 12.54
CA VAL A 112 -10.34 7.41 13.07
C VAL A 112 -11.79 7.87 12.83
N LEU A 113 -12.09 9.15 13.08
CA LEU A 113 -13.42 9.73 12.83
C LEU A 113 -13.80 9.69 11.34
N THR A 114 -12.83 9.88 10.44
CA THR A 114 -13.07 9.74 8.99
C THR A 114 -13.42 8.31 8.62
N ILE A 115 -12.70 7.32 9.14
CA ILE A 115 -12.95 5.88 8.89
C ILE A 115 -14.32 5.46 9.44
N THR A 116 -14.74 6.05 10.56
CA THR A 116 -16.05 5.80 11.17
C THR A 116 -17.17 6.70 10.63
N GLU A 117 -16.92 7.38 9.52
CA GLU A 117 -17.85 8.26 8.80
C GLU A 117 -18.38 9.46 9.63
N GLN A 118 -17.67 9.84 10.69
CA GLN A 118 -17.96 11.00 11.52
C GLN A 118 -17.21 12.23 10.97
N PHE A 119 -17.55 12.61 9.74
CA PHE A 119 -16.77 13.54 8.92
C PHE A 119 -16.66 14.95 9.51
N GLU A 120 -17.74 15.49 10.09
CA GLU A 120 -17.74 16.84 10.70
C GLU A 120 -16.78 16.91 11.89
N ASP A 121 -16.80 15.89 12.75
CA ASP A 121 -15.91 15.81 13.92
C ASP A 121 -14.44 15.58 13.48
N ALA A 122 -14.23 14.79 12.41
CA ALA A 122 -12.92 14.61 11.78
C ALA A 122 -12.36 15.95 11.28
N LEU A 123 -13.16 16.72 10.56
CA LEU A 123 -12.76 18.04 10.04
C LEU A 123 -12.44 19.02 11.18
N GLU A 124 -13.15 18.96 12.32
CA GLU A 124 -12.81 19.74 13.51
C GLU A 124 -11.43 19.35 14.07
N CYS A 125 -11.14 18.05 14.16
CA CYS A 125 -9.83 17.57 14.58
C CYS A 125 -8.72 18.05 13.62
N PHE A 126 -8.89 17.93 12.30
CA PHE A 126 -7.90 18.41 11.34
C PHE A 126 -7.73 19.94 11.40
N ASN A 127 -8.80 20.69 11.66
CA ASN A 127 -8.69 22.13 11.87
C ASN A 127 -7.87 22.46 13.12
N ASN A 128 -8.09 21.76 14.25
CA ASN A 128 -7.33 21.93 15.47
C ASN A 128 -5.84 21.57 15.27
N ALA A 129 -5.55 20.50 14.50
CA ALA A 129 -4.18 20.19 14.11
C ALA A 129 -3.53 21.32 13.31
N LEU A 130 -4.27 21.92 12.37
CA LEU A 130 -3.80 23.03 11.53
C LEU A 130 -3.72 24.37 12.28
N GLU A 131 -4.44 24.56 13.39
CA GLU A 131 -4.23 25.68 14.30
C GLU A 131 -2.89 25.59 15.03
N LEU A 132 -2.45 24.35 15.37
CA LEU A 132 -1.15 24.11 16.00
C LEU A 132 0.00 24.12 14.99
N ASP A 133 -0.21 23.58 13.80
CA ASP A 133 0.76 23.55 12.69
C ASP A 133 0.06 23.83 11.36
N PRO A 134 0.00 25.08 10.90
CA PRO A 134 -0.72 25.47 9.69
C PRO A 134 -0.21 24.85 8.38
N ASN A 135 1.02 24.32 8.37
CA ASN A 135 1.65 23.72 7.20
C ASN A 135 1.75 22.20 7.31
N ASN A 136 1.07 21.58 8.24
CA ASN A 136 1.09 20.14 8.42
C ASN A 136 0.43 19.45 7.22
N LEU A 137 1.24 18.82 6.37
CA LEU A 137 0.78 18.17 5.15
C LEU A 137 -0.15 17.00 5.42
N SER A 138 0.12 16.20 6.46
CA SER A 138 -0.75 15.08 6.83
C SER A 138 -2.15 15.56 7.22
N ALA A 139 -2.25 16.64 8.00
CA ALA A 139 -3.54 17.23 8.38
C ALA A 139 -4.29 17.80 7.16
N LEU A 140 -3.58 18.51 6.26
CA LEU A 140 -4.17 19.07 5.04
C LEU A 140 -4.68 17.96 4.11
N ILE A 141 -3.87 16.93 3.87
CA ILE A 141 -4.23 15.81 3.00
C ILE A 141 -5.42 15.05 3.57
N SER A 142 -5.39 14.70 4.86
CA SER A 142 -6.50 14.00 5.52
C SER A 142 -7.80 14.81 5.48
N LYS A 143 -7.71 16.13 5.66
CA LYS A 143 -8.85 17.04 5.54
C LYS A 143 -9.40 17.06 4.10
N GLY A 144 -8.53 17.12 3.09
CA GLY A 144 -8.92 17.05 1.68
C GLY A 144 -9.63 15.74 1.34
N ASN A 145 -9.05 14.61 1.75
CA ASN A 145 -9.63 13.28 1.56
C ASN A 145 -11.00 13.15 2.26
N THR A 146 -11.16 13.72 3.46
CA THR A 146 -12.45 13.72 4.17
C THR A 146 -13.50 14.50 3.38
N TYR A 147 -13.16 15.66 2.79
CA TYR A 147 -14.08 16.38 1.91
C TYR A 147 -14.44 15.59 0.66
N GLU A 148 -13.52 14.82 0.08
CA GLU A 148 -13.81 13.93 -1.06
C GLU A 148 -14.80 12.83 -0.67
N LEU A 149 -14.62 12.19 0.50
CA LEU A 149 -15.54 11.17 1.02
C LEU A 149 -16.94 11.76 1.28
N MET A 150 -17.02 13.04 1.63
CA MET A 150 -18.29 13.79 1.73
C MET A 150 -18.84 14.22 0.37
N GLU A 151 -18.21 13.87 -0.73
CA GLU A 151 -18.52 14.33 -2.10
C GLU A 151 -18.46 15.88 -2.25
N ASN A 152 -17.76 16.56 -1.32
CA ASN A 152 -17.56 18.01 -1.34
C ASN A 152 -16.26 18.38 -2.07
N TYR A 153 -16.23 18.12 -3.36
CA TYR A 153 -15.06 18.29 -4.22
C TYR A 153 -14.57 19.74 -4.31
N GLU A 154 -15.45 20.74 -4.08
CA GLU A 154 -15.06 22.14 -4.09
C GLU A 154 -14.15 22.48 -2.91
N GLU A 155 -14.51 22.05 -1.69
CA GLU A 155 -13.69 22.27 -0.50
C GLU A 155 -12.43 21.39 -0.52
N ALA A 156 -12.52 20.15 -1.00
CA ALA A 156 -11.36 19.29 -1.21
C ALA A 156 -10.33 19.98 -2.11
N SER A 157 -10.73 20.50 -3.27
CA SER A 157 -9.84 21.22 -4.19
C SER A 157 -9.15 22.42 -3.54
N LYS A 158 -9.87 23.22 -2.74
CA LYS A 158 -9.27 24.36 -2.01
C LYS A 158 -8.18 23.91 -1.04
N VAL A 159 -8.40 22.80 -0.33
CA VAL A 159 -7.41 22.24 0.60
C VAL A 159 -6.20 21.71 -0.16
N TYR A 160 -6.40 21.01 -1.25
CA TYR A 160 -5.29 20.50 -2.08
C TYR A 160 -4.50 21.63 -2.76
N ASP A 161 -5.14 22.75 -3.09
CA ASP A 161 -4.40 23.94 -3.54
C ASP A 161 -3.41 24.41 -2.48
N ILE A 162 -3.79 24.35 -1.18
CA ILE A 162 -2.88 24.66 -0.09
C ILE A 162 -1.75 23.62 -0.01
N VAL A 163 -2.07 22.32 -0.09
CA VAL A 163 -1.07 21.24 -0.11
C VAL A 163 -0.02 21.50 -1.20
N MET A 164 -0.45 21.96 -2.37
CA MET A 164 0.45 22.24 -3.49
C MET A 164 1.43 23.36 -3.20
N GLU A 165 1.04 24.35 -2.40
CA GLU A 165 1.90 25.49 -2.05
C GLU A 165 2.83 25.22 -0.84
N VAL A 166 2.46 24.30 0.06
CA VAL A 166 3.29 23.95 1.24
C VAL A 166 4.62 23.34 0.79
N GLU A 167 5.72 23.79 1.38
CA GLU A 167 7.04 23.22 1.10
C GLU A 167 7.26 21.92 1.90
N ALA A 168 7.28 20.80 1.20
CA ALA A 168 7.64 19.50 1.76
C ALA A 168 9.17 19.35 1.83
N THR A 169 9.70 18.85 2.97
CA THR A 169 11.15 18.72 3.20
C THR A 169 11.55 17.30 3.56
N ASP A 170 10.72 16.56 4.29
CA ASP A 170 10.98 15.16 4.57
C ASP A 170 10.43 14.25 3.45
N ILE A 171 10.83 12.99 3.52
CA ILE A 171 10.56 12.01 2.47
C ILE A 171 9.08 11.63 2.39
N TYR A 172 8.42 11.48 3.53
CA TYR A 172 7.01 11.07 3.61
C TYR A 172 6.09 12.19 3.12
N ASP A 173 6.37 13.43 3.54
CA ASP A 173 5.69 14.62 3.04
C ASP A 173 5.83 14.78 1.52
N LEU A 174 7.03 14.52 1.00
CA LEU A 174 7.28 14.57 -0.44
C LEU A 174 6.53 13.47 -1.19
N MET A 175 6.46 12.25 -0.66
CA MET A 175 5.70 11.16 -1.25
C MET A 175 4.20 11.47 -1.26
N SER A 176 3.65 11.86 -0.12
CA SER A 176 2.23 12.19 0.03
C SER A 176 1.82 13.36 -0.86
N LYS A 177 2.65 14.43 -0.90
CA LYS A 177 2.44 15.57 -1.80
C LYS A 177 2.49 15.16 -3.27
N GLY A 178 3.44 14.32 -3.64
CA GLY A 178 3.55 13.77 -5.00
C GLY A 178 2.31 13.00 -5.41
N TYR A 179 1.79 12.16 -4.52
CA TYR A 179 0.57 11.40 -4.74
C TYR A 179 -0.67 12.31 -4.92
N VAL A 180 -0.83 13.34 -4.07
CA VAL A 180 -1.91 14.34 -4.25
C VAL A 180 -1.78 15.06 -5.59
N LEU A 181 -0.56 15.43 -5.99
CA LEU A 181 -0.33 16.08 -7.29
C LEU A 181 -0.71 15.15 -8.46
N GLU A 182 -0.45 13.83 -8.37
CA GLU A 182 -0.89 12.87 -9.38
C GLU A 182 -2.41 12.77 -9.48
N ASN A 183 -3.11 12.67 -8.35
CA ASN A 183 -4.57 12.58 -8.32
C ASN A 183 -5.23 13.84 -8.93
N HIS A 184 -4.57 14.98 -8.81
CA HIS A 184 -4.97 16.23 -9.47
C HIS A 184 -4.37 16.39 -10.88
N GLN A 185 -3.89 15.32 -11.51
CA GLN A 185 -3.34 15.29 -12.86
C GLN A 185 -2.16 16.25 -13.08
N ARG A 186 -1.51 16.71 -12.00
CA ARG A 186 -0.31 17.56 -12.05
C ARG A 186 0.96 16.71 -12.12
N PHE A 187 1.02 15.82 -13.11
CA PHE A 187 2.04 14.79 -13.23
C PHE A 187 3.48 15.35 -13.32
N ASP A 188 3.70 16.48 -14.00
CA ASP A 188 5.03 17.10 -14.05
C ASP A 188 5.51 17.62 -12.69
N ASP A 189 4.60 18.12 -11.85
CA ASP A 189 4.92 18.60 -10.52
C ASP A 189 5.10 17.42 -9.55
N ALA A 190 4.28 16.35 -9.67
CA ALA A 190 4.48 15.11 -8.96
C ALA A 190 5.86 14.50 -9.27
N LEU A 191 6.25 14.42 -10.55
CA LEU A 191 7.57 13.93 -10.96
C LEU A 191 8.72 14.75 -10.37
N LYS A 192 8.60 16.09 -10.32
CA LYS A 192 9.58 16.95 -9.66
C LYS A 192 9.67 16.66 -8.17
N THR A 193 8.54 16.41 -7.53
CA THR A 193 8.44 16.12 -6.09
C THR A 193 9.10 14.77 -5.78
N TYR A 194 8.79 13.71 -6.54
CA TYR A 194 9.45 12.42 -6.39
C TYR A 194 10.96 12.48 -6.67
N ASN A 195 11.38 13.24 -7.67
CA ASN A 195 12.81 13.48 -7.92
C ASN A 195 13.49 14.28 -6.79
N LYS A 196 12.74 15.14 -6.05
CA LYS A 196 13.25 15.80 -4.85
C LYS A 196 13.42 14.79 -3.71
N ALA A 197 12.47 13.90 -3.51
CA ALA A 197 12.53 12.84 -2.50
C ALA A 197 13.71 11.88 -2.75
N LEU A 198 13.92 11.43 -4.01
CA LEU A 198 15.03 10.58 -4.41
C LEU A 198 16.43 11.23 -4.26
N LYS A 199 16.53 12.55 -4.02
CA LYS A 199 17.82 13.16 -3.66
C LYS A 199 18.21 12.84 -2.23
N SER A 200 17.25 12.66 -1.34
CA SER A 200 17.48 12.31 0.07
C SER A 200 17.72 10.81 0.21
N ASP A 201 16.95 10.00 -0.48
CA ASP A 201 17.12 8.55 -0.55
C ASP A 201 16.97 8.05 -2.00
N LYS A 202 18.10 7.76 -2.63
CA LYS A 202 18.15 7.36 -4.04
C LYS A 202 17.66 5.96 -4.30
N ASN A 203 17.65 5.13 -3.28
CA ASN A 203 17.33 3.70 -3.39
C ASN A 203 15.95 3.37 -2.85
N ASN A 204 15.16 4.37 -2.48
CA ASN A 204 13.83 4.15 -1.94
C ASN A 204 12.90 3.56 -3.00
N SER A 205 12.56 2.28 -2.84
CA SER A 205 11.73 1.53 -3.78
C SER A 205 10.32 2.12 -3.89
N ASN A 206 9.75 2.64 -2.80
CA ASN A 206 8.44 3.27 -2.80
C ASN A 206 8.39 4.49 -3.70
N ILE A 207 9.40 5.36 -3.60
CA ILE A 207 9.49 6.57 -4.43
C ILE A 207 9.77 6.19 -5.90
N LEU A 208 10.59 5.18 -6.13
CA LEU A 208 10.85 4.67 -7.48
C LEU A 208 9.55 4.10 -8.10
N PHE A 209 8.75 3.37 -7.33
CA PHE A 209 7.45 2.88 -7.78
C PHE A 209 6.50 4.02 -8.16
N LEU A 210 6.29 4.99 -7.25
CA LEU A 210 5.44 6.16 -7.49
C LEU A 210 5.93 6.96 -8.70
N LYS A 211 7.24 7.19 -8.82
CA LYS A 211 7.83 7.86 -9.97
C LYS A 211 7.61 7.07 -11.27
N GLY A 212 7.76 5.75 -11.24
CA GLY A 212 7.51 4.88 -12.39
C GLY A 212 6.07 4.98 -12.88
N SER A 213 5.10 4.92 -11.97
CA SER A 213 3.68 5.09 -12.26
C SER A 213 3.38 6.48 -12.84
N CYS A 214 3.94 7.52 -12.25
CA CYS A 214 3.82 8.90 -12.74
C CYS A 214 4.40 9.07 -14.16
N LEU A 215 5.54 8.44 -14.46
CA LEU A 215 6.15 8.46 -15.78
C LEU A 215 5.30 7.78 -16.86
N ILE A 216 4.58 6.70 -16.51
CA ILE A 216 3.60 6.07 -17.41
C ILE A 216 2.50 7.08 -17.78
N LYS A 217 1.92 7.76 -16.78
CA LYS A 217 0.88 8.78 -16.98
C LYS A 217 1.38 9.96 -17.83
N LEU A 218 2.67 10.29 -17.75
CA LEU A 218 3.34 11.27 -18.60
C LEU A 218 3.75 10.74 -19.98
N GLN A 219 3.42 9.48 -20.30
CA GLN A 219 3.82 8.79 -21.54
C GLN A 219 5.36 8.72 -21.75
N LYS A 220 6.13 8.82 -20.67
CA LYS A 220 7.59 8.69 -20.67
C LYS A 220 7.99 7.22 -20.45
N HIS A 221 7.49 6.36 -21.31
CA HIS A 221 7.52 4.90 -21.11
C HIS A 221 8.92 4.32 -20.96
N LYS A 222 9.94 4.81 -21.71
CA LYS A 222 11.33 4.36 -21.54
C LYS A 222 11.90 4.68 -20.17
N GLU A 223 11.63 5.89 -19.67
CA GLU A 223 12.05 6.29 -18.33
C GLU A 223 11.29 5.51 -17.25
N ALA A 224 10.01 5.20 -17.51
CA ALA A 224 9.18 4.37 -16.63
C ALA A 224 9.77 2.96 -16.48
N VAL A 225 10.09 2.27 -17.60
CA VAL A 225 10.71 0.94 -17.57
C VAL A 225 12.00 0.95 -16.76
N GLN A 226 12.91 1.90 -17.02
CA GLN A 226 14.17 2.00 -16.28
C GLN A 226 13.94 2.23 -14.78
N THR A 227 13.02 3.13 -14.44
CA THR A 227 12.71 3.44 -13.02
C THR A 227 12.08 2.24 -12.31
N LEU A 228 11.19 1.50 -13.01
CA LEU A 228 10.57 0.29 -12.44
C LEU A 228 11.55 -0.89 -12.35
N ASP A 229 12.53 -0.98 -13.25
CA ASP A 229 13.62 -1.96 -13.12
C ASP A 229 14.46 -1.67 -11.86
N GLU A 230 14.83 -0.40 -11.63
CA GLU A 230 15.50 0.00 -10.40
C GLU A 230 14.63 -0.28 -9.16
N CYS A 231 13.33 -0.02 -9.23
CA CYS A 231 12.37 -0.31 -8.18
C CYS A 231 12.35 -1.81 -7.82
N ILE A 232 12.21 -2.68 -8.83
CA ILE A 232 12.16 -4.14 -8.67
C ILE A 232 13.48 -4.67 -8.07
N GLU A 233 14.63 -4.14 -8.54
CA GLU A 233 15.94 -4.50 -7.99
C GLU A 233 16.03 -4.15 -6.51
N ARG A 234 15.58 -2.95 -6.11
CA ARG A 234 15.61 -2.49 -4.70
C ARG A 234 14.57 -3.20 -3.83
N TYR A 235 13.43 -3.57 -4.40
CA TYR A 235 12.45 -4.40 -3.69
C TYR A 235 13.07 -5.73 -3.25
N SER A 236 13.87 -6.35 -4.10
CA SER A 236 14.58 -7.60 -3.78
C SER A 236 15.61 -7.44 -2.66
N ASP A 237 16.20 -6.24 -2.50
CA ASP A 237 17.14 -5.93 -1.43
C ASP A 237 16.44 -5.77 -0.06
N ASN A 238 15.21 -5.21 -0.05
CA ASN A 238 14.44 -4.99 1.17
C ASN A 238 12.91 -5.05 0.93
N PRO A 239 12.33 -6.25 0.75
CA PRO A 239 10.92 -6.41 0.40
C PRO A 239 9.94 -6.01 1.51
N TYR A 240 10.40 -5.79 2.73
CA TYR A 240 9.56 -5.50 3.90
C TYR A 240 9.28 -4.01 4.12
N GLU A 241 9.95 -3.13 3.40
CA GLU A 241 9.82 -1.68 3.53
C GLU A 241 8.98 -1.04 2.43
N THR A 242 8.23 -1.83 1.65
CA THR A 242 7.51 -1.32 0.49
C THR A 242 6.03 -1.07 0.79
N ILE A 243 5.51 0.06 0.29
CA ILE A 243 4.08 0.42 0.31
C ILE A 243 3.31 -0.18 -0.89
N PHE A 244 3.94 -1.01 -1.69
CA PHE A 244 3.35 -1.64 -2.87
C PHE A 244 3.75 -3.10 -2.93
N GLU A 245 2.91 -3.90 -3.54
CA GLU A 245 3.22 -5.29 -3.81
C GLU A 245 4.05 -5.41 -5.09
N LEU A 246 4.96 -6.37 -5.14
CA LEU A 246 5.90 -6.52 -6.25
C LEU A 246 5.21 -6.76 -7.60
N GLU A 247 4.06 -7.42 -7.60
CA GLU A 247 3.23 -7.60 -8.79
C GLU A 247 2.79 -6.28 -9.41
N ASN A 248 2.55 -5.23 -8.60
CA ASN A 248 2.21 -3.90 -9.10
C ASN A 248 3.36 -3.31 -9.95
N ALA A 249 4.60 -3.48 -9.48
CA ALA A 249 5.77 -2.98 -10.20
C ALA A 249 5.98 -3.73 -11.54
N TYR A 250 5.83 -5.06 -11.54
CA TYR A 250 5.89 -5.84 -12.77
C TYR A 250 4.75 -5.53 -13.73
N HIS A 251 3.53 -5.35 -13.22
CA HIS A 251 2.38 -4.94 -14.04
C HIS A 251 2.65 -3.58 -14.72
N ASN A 252 3.02 -2.57 -13.94
CA ASN A 252 3.32 -1.24 -14.47
C ASN A 252 4.47 -1.26 -15.48
N LYS A 253 5.49 -2.10 -15.26
CA LYS A 253 6.56 -2.32 -16.24
C LYS A 253 6.02 -2.92 -17.52
N GLY A 254 5.14 -3.92 -17.45
CA GLY A 254 4.47 -4.51 -18.60
C GLY A 254 3.65 -3.49 -19.39
N VAL A 255 2.88 -2.64 -18.71
CA VAL A 255 2.12 -1.54 -19.33
C VAL A 255 3.05 -0.57 -20.09
N ALA A 256 4.17 -0.18 -19.46
CA ALA A 256 5.14 0.71 -20.11
C ALA A 256 5.82 0.06 -21.33
N LEU A 257 6.15 -1.23 -21.27
CA LEU A 257 6.74 -2.00 -22.37
C LEU A 257 5.74 -2.17 -23.53
N HIS A 258 4.47 -2.48 -23.22
CA HIS A 258 3.42 -2.55 -24.25
C HIS A 258 3.24 -1.22 -24.97
N ALA A 259 3.25 -0.11 -24.24
CA ALA A 259 3.20 1.23 -24.86
C ALA A 259 4.42 1.57 -25.74
N LEU A 260 5.53 0.83 -25.58
CA LEU A 260 6.72 0.91 -26.45
C LEU A 260 6.68 -0.10 -27.60
N GLU A 261 5.59 -0.85 -27.75
CA GLU A 261 5.43 -1.95 -28.70
C GLU A 261 6.42 -3.14 -28.46
N GLU A 262 6.97 -3.23 -27.24
CA GLU A 262 7.85 -4.31 -26.77
C GLU A 262 7.00 -5.41 -26.12
N ASP A 263 6.06 -5.96 -26.88
CA ASP A 263 5.00 -6.84 -26.39
C ASP A 263 5.50 -8.18 -25.82
N ASP A 264 6.62 -8.72 -26.27
CA ASP A 264 7.13 -9.99 -25.74
C ASP A 264 7.69 -9.80 -24.34
N GLU A 265 8.42 -8.70 -24.12
CA GLU A 265 8.93 -8.30 -22.82
C GLU A 265 7.77 -7.85 -21.87
N ALA A 266 6.72 -7.22 -22.44
CA ALA A 266 5.52 -6.89 -21.68
C ALA A 266 4.82 -8.14 -21.15
N LEU A 267 4.63 -9.15 -22.00
CA LEU A 267 4.03 -10.43 -21.60
C LEU A 267 4.87 -11.19 -20.58
N GLU A 268 6.20 -11.08 -20.63
CA GLU A 268 7.09 -11.62 -19.59
C GLU A 268 6.86 -10.90 -18.26
N ALA A 269 6.84 -9.57 -18.24
CA ALA A 269 6.57 -8.79 -17.04
C ALA A 269 5.19 -9.11 -16.44
N PHE A 270 4.14 -9.19 -17.27
CA PHE A 270 2.80 -9.57 -16.82
C PHE A 270 2.76 -11.02 -16.29
N SER A 271 3.51 -11.93 -16.89
CA SER A 271 3.62 -13.30 -16.39
C SER A 271 4.27 -13.37 -15.02
N LEU A 272 5.29 -12.53 -14.76
CA LEU A 272 5.90 -12.41 -13.44
C LEU A 272 4.92 -11.82 -12.41
N ALA A 273 4.16 -10.78 -12.77
CA ALA A 273 3.12 -10.23 -11.91
C ALA A 273 2.09 -11.31 -11.50
N LEU A 274 1.56 -12.07 -12.46
CA LEU A 274 0.62 -13.16 -12.19
C LEU A 274 1.24 -14.38 -11.51
N GLY A 275 2.55 -14.58 -11.66
CA GLY A 275 3.30 -15.60 -10.95
C GLY A 275 3.38 -15.30 -9.44
N ILE A 276 3.43 -14.02 -9.07
CA ILE A 276 3.42 -13.54 -7.68
C ILE A 276 1.98 -13.55 -7.14
N ASN A 277 1.07 -12.90 -7.86
CA ASN A 277 -0.33 -12.80 -7.48
C ASN A 277 -1.27 -13.22 -8.63
N PRO A 278 -1.71 -14.48 -8.68
CA PRO A 278 -2.63 -14.96 -9.72
C PRO A 278 -3.99 -14.26 -9.73
N ASN A 279 -4.33 -13.54 -8.67
CA ASN A 279 -5.59 -12.80 -8.52
C ASN A 279 -5.49 -11.34 -8.97
N TYR A 280 -4.31 -10.89 -9.42
CA TYR A 280 -4.13 -9.54 -9.90
C TYR A 280 -4.78 -9.35 -11.28
N HIS A 281 -6.10 -9.21 -11.29
CA HIS A 281 -6.96 -9.34 -12.47
C HIS A 281 -6.70 -8.30 -13.57
N TYR A 282 -6.25 -7.08 -13.24
CA TYR A 282 -5.91 -6.05 -14.23
C TYR A 282 -4.87 -6.53 -15.26
N THR A 283 -3.96 -7.41 -14.83
CA THR A 283 -2.93 -7.97 -15.71
C THR A 283 -3.53 -8.89 -16.79
N TYR A 284 -4.62 -9.61 -16.50
CA TYR A 284 -5.29 -10.42 -17.51
C TYR A 284 -5.88 -9.56 -18.64
N TYR A 285 -6.41 -8.38 -18.32
CA TYR A 285 -6.92 -7.45 -19.33
C TYR A 285 -5.80 -7.00 -20.28
N GLU A 286 -4.66 -6.57 -19.78
CA GLU A 286 -3.51 -6.15 -20.58
C GLU A 286 -2.97 -7.28 -21.47
N ILE A 287 -2.86 -8.49 -20.92
CA ILE A 287 -2.49 -9.67 -21.74
C ILE A 287 -3.53 -9.91 -22.83
N GLY A 288 -4.81 -9.78 -22.52
CA GLY A 288 -5.91 -9.91 -23.48
C GLY A 288 -5.78 -8.94 -24.64
N ILE A 289 -5.48 -7.68 -24.38
CA ILE A 289 -5.25 -6.63 -25.40
C ILE A 289 -4.10 -7.03 -26.33
N ILE A 290 -2.95 -7.45 -25.79
CA ILE A 290 -1.80 -7.89 -26.59
C ILE A 290 -2.16 -9.10 -27.44
N GLN A 291 -2.87 -10.08 -26.90
CA GLN A 291 -3.28 -11.27 -27.64
C GLN A 291 -4.28 -10.95 -28.76
N GLU A 292 -5.23 -10.03 -28.51
CA GLU A 292 -6.18 -9.56 -29.51
C GLU A 292 -5.45 -8.85 -30.66
N THR A 293 -4.51 -7.95 -30.35
CA THR A 293 -3.70 -7.24 -31.34
C THR A 293 -2.86 -8.21 -32.20
N ARG A 294 -2.48 -9.34 -31.63
CA ARG A 294 -1.76 -10.44 -32.34
C ARG A 294 -2.69 -11.43 -33.04
N GLU A 295 -3.98 -11.12 -33.12
CA GLU A 295 -5.02 -11.97 -33.74
C GLU A 295 -5.15 -13.36 -33.06
N LYS A 296 -4.70 -13.49 -31.81
CA LYS A 296 -4.82 -14.71 -30.99
C LYS A 296 -6.12 -14.69 -30.19
N TYR A 297 -7.24 -14.67 -30.91
CA TYR A 297 -8.56 -14.36 -30.35
C TYR A 297 -8.99 -15.33 -29.25
N GLU A 298 -8.75 -16.65 -29.38
CA GLU A 298 -9.09 -17.60 -28.31
C GLU A 298 -8.28 -17.36 -27.03
N SER A 299 -7.02 -16.91 -27.15
CA SER A 299 -6.19 -16.57 -26.01
C SER A 299 -6.63 -15.26 -25.36
N ALA A 300 -7.00 -14.26 -26.18
CA ALA A 300 -7.54 -13.00 -25.70
C ALA A 300 -8.85 -13.23 -24.93
N LEU A 301 -9.79 -14.00 -25.51
CA LEU A 301 -11.06 -14.36 -24.90
C LEU A 301 -10.84 -14.98 -23.51
N LYS A 302 -9.94 -15.95 -23.40
CA LYS A 302 -9.64 -16.61 -22.12
C LYS A 302 -9.14 -15.60 -21.06
N ASN A 303 -8.33 -14.63 -21.45
CA ASN A 303 -7.83 -13.63 -20.52
C ASN A 303 -8.92 -12.63 -20.10
N TYR A 304 -9.77 -12.19 -21.02
CA TYR A 304 -10.92 -11.34 -20.65
C TYR A 304 -11.93 -12.08 -19.75
N GLU A 305 -12.18 -13.36 -20.02
CA GLU A 305 -13.00 -14.20 -19.13
C GLU A 305 -12.38 -14.30 -17.74
N LYS A 306 -11.05 -14.45 -17.66
CA LYS A 306 -10.35 -14.52 -16.38
C LYS A 306 -10.44 -13.22 -15.58
N PHE A 307 -10.33 -12.06 -16.23
CA PHE A 307 -10.60 -10.76 -15.59
C PHE A 307 -12.02 -10.71 -15.04
N LEU A 308 -13.02 -11.09 -15.85
CA LEU A 308 -14.44 -11.01 -15.50
C LEU A 308 -14.86 -11.99 -14.40
N GLU A 309 -14.04 -12.98 -14.04
CA GLU A 309 -14.25 -13.79 -12.82
C GLU A 309 -14.13 -12.94 -11.55
N PHE A 310 -13.36 -11.85 -11.59
CA PHE A 310 -13.11 -10.94 -10.45
C PHE A 310 -13.99 -9.69 -10.51
N ASP A 311 -14.10 -9.07 -11.67
CA ASP A 311 -14.95 -7.91 -11.91
C ASP A 311 -15.79 -8.11 -13.19
N ASN A 312 -17.02 -8.56 -12.99
CA ASN A 312 -17.97 -8.80 -14.07
C ASN A 312 -18.76 -7.54 -14.49
N THR A 313 -18.48 -6.40 -13.88
CA THR A 313 -19.16 -5.13 -14.13
C THR A 313 -18.38 -4.18 -15.03
N ASP A 314 -17.10 -4.45 -15.27
CA ASP A 314 -16.25 -3.63 -16.12
C ASP A 314 -16.74 -3.69 -17.59
N SER A 315 -17.32 -2.57 -18.03
CA SER A 315 -17.92 -2.48 -19.36
C SER A 315 -16.90 -2.56 -20.50
N GLU A 316 -15.67 -2.10 -20.28
CA GLU A 316 -14.62 -2.10 -21.28
C GLU A 316 -14.17 -3.54 -21.57
N VAL A 317 -13.99 -4.34 -20.52
CA VAL A 317 -13.62 -5.76 -20.66
C VAL A 317 -14.77 -6.59 -21.23
N VAL A 318 -16.01 -6.29 -20.83
CA VAL A 318 -17.20 -6.95 -21.42
C VAL A 318 -17.27 -6.68 -22.92
N GLU A 319 -17.11 -5.42 -23.35
CA GLU A 319 -17.10 -5.05 -24.77
C GLU A 319 -15.93 -5.70 -25.53
N ALA A 320 -14.75 -5.75 -24.95
CA ALA A 320 -13.58 -6.42 -25.52
C ALA A 320 -13.84 -7.91 -25.71
N LYS A 321 -14.41 -8.58 -24.72
CA LYS A 321 -14.82 -9.98 -24.81
C LYS A 321 -15.81 -10.20 -25.95
N GLU A 322 -16.91 -9.43 -26.00
CA GLU A 322 -17.94 -9.54 -27.05
C GLU A 322 -17.38 -9.26 -28.45
N ARG A 323 -16.41 -8.37 -28.56
CA ARG A 323 -15.73 -8.07 -29.84
C ARG A 323 -14.94 -9.27 -30.32
N VAL A 324 -14.16 -9.88 -29.43
CA VAL A 324 -13.33 -11.05 -29.76
C VAL A 324 -14.17 -12.29 -30.06
N GLU A 325 -15.25 -12.54 -29.33
CA GLU A 325 -16.19 -13.65 -29.60
C GLU A 325 -16.77 -13.65 -31.02
N LYS A 326 -16.88 -12.47 -31.65
CA LYS A 326 -17.37 -12.36 -33.04
C LYS A 326 -16.30 -12.62 -34.06
N LEU A 327 -15.03 -12.75 -33.67
CA LEU A 327 -13.88 -12.96 -34.53
C LEU A 327 -13.37 -14.43 -34.52
N ILE A 328 -13.86 -15.24 -33.58
CA ILE A 328 -13.63 -16.67 -33.48
C ILE A 328 -14.71 -17.42 -34.29
#